data_136e1f08255f1af07e9f5c52710bd618
#
_entry.id   136e1f08255f1af07e9f5c52710bd618
#
_cell.length_a   1.000
_cell.length_b   1.000
_cell.length_c   1.000
_cell.angle_alpha   90.00
_cell.angle_beta   90.00
_cell.angle_gamma   90.00
#
_symmetry.space_group_name_H-M   'P 1'
#
loop_
_entity.id
_entity.type
_entity.pdbx_description
1 polymer ?
#
loop_
_entity_poly.entity_id
_entity_poly.type
_entity_poly.pdbx_seq_one_letter_code
_entity_poly.pdbx_strand_id
1 'polypeptide(L)'
;YGWNAGVNPNKNLNNVIYRLKKQLVLAGLPEEEYVVLESGICRWSSSFPVETDAVRFTECISMAKESAGAGRIGFLRTAERLYTGELLPEFSTELWVIERNLQLKGMYQQAVVELGEYLRQAGEYQEELRLYRKAGKLYPFDKWQIQEIDCLMLLKEYKEAYDVYRNTAKLYCEELGVPPGPEMVSRLRRIESQI
;
A
#
# COMPACT_ATOMS: atom_id res chain seq x y z
N TYR A 1 13.44 -6.02 20.76
CA TYR A 1 14.01 -5.50 22.01
C TYR A 1 14.40 -6.66 22.90
N GLY A 2 15.74 -6.88 23.07
CA GLY A 2 16.26 -7.86 24.03
C GLY A 2 15.88 -7.43 25.45
N TRP A 3 15.13 -8.25 26.12
CA TRP A 3 14.77 -8.07 27.53
C TRP A 3 16.03 -8.26 28.38
N ASN A 4 16.60 -7.19 28.91
CA ASN A 4 17.64 -7.31 29.92
C ASN A 4 17.05 -7.93 31.19
N ALA A 5 17.56 -9.05 31.60
CA ALA A 5 17.15 -9.88 32.77
C ALA A 5 17.35 -9.19 34.12
N GLY A 6 16.94 -7.97 34.29
CA GLY A 6 17.05 -7.21 35.55
C GLY A 6 15.99 -6.12 35.70
N VAL A 7 15.14 -5.89 34.73
CA VAL A 7 14.16 -4.82 34.74
C VAL A 7 12.74 -5.41 34.82
N ASN A 8 11.97 -4.99 35.82
CA ASN A 8 10.57 -5.43 35.97
C ASN A 8 9.76 -5.02 34.74
N PRO A 9 9.27 -5.97 33.92
CA PRO A 9 8.58 -5.68 32.65
C PRO A 9 7.37 -4.75 32.83
N ASN A 10 6.62 -4.92 33.89
CA ASN A 10 5.44 -4.10 34.21
C ASN A 10 5.79 -2.64 34.51
N LYS A 11 6.95 -2.39 35.13
CA LYS A 11 7.40 -1.01 35.40
C LYS A 11 7.80 -0.30 34.12
N ASN A 12 8.44 -1.00 33.20
CA ASN A 12 8.79 -0.47 31.90
C ASN A 12 7.56 -0.16 31.06
N LEU A 13 6.59 -1.07 31.02
CA LEU A 13 5.35 -0.88 30.28
C LEU A 13 4.58 0.34 30.79
N ASN A 14 4.42 0.50 32.10
CA ASN A 14 3.77 1.66 32.70
C ASN A 14 4.50 2.98 32.36
N ASN A 15 5.83 2.98 32.32
CA ASN A 15 6.61 4.14 31.88
C ASN A 15 6.38 4.49 30.41
N VAL A 16 6.27 3.48 29.54
CA VAL A 16 5.97 3.69 28.12
C VAL A 16 4.56 4.25 27.94
N ILE A 17 3.57 3.68 28.62
CA ILE A 17 2.18 4.18 28.62
C ILE A 17 2.12 5.64 29.11
N TYR A 18 2.81 5.95 30.20
CA TYR A 18 2.86 7.32 30.70
C TYR A 18 3.49 8.30 29.72
N ARG A 19 4.59 7.91 29.06
CA ARG A 19 5.22 8.73 28.02
C ARG A 19 4.30 8.93 26.82
N LEU A 20 3.61 7.88 26.38
CA LEU A 20 2.63 7.95 25.29
C LEU A 20 1.51 8.93 25.67
N LYS A 21 0.92 8.81 26.86
CA LYS A 21 -0.10 9.75 27.34
C LYS A 21 0.38 11.20 27.26
N LYS A 22 1.61 11.47 27.73
CA LYS A 22 2.21 12.82 27.63
C LYS A 22 2.36 13.29 26.18
N GLN A 23 2.79 12.43 25.28
CA GLN A 23 2.91 12.80 23.85
C GLN A 23 1.56 13.12 23.23
N LEU A 24 0.51 12.35 23.56
CA LEU A 24 -0.85 12.59 23.07
C LEU A 24 -1.38 13.95 23.58
N VAL A 25 -1.17 14.29 24.86
CA VAL A 25 -1.54 15.59 25.41
C VAL A 25 -0.76 16.73 24.76
N LEU A 26 0.55 16.56 24.56
CA LEU A 26 1.37 17.55 23.83
C LEU A 26 0.94 17.73 22.36
N ALA A 27 0.38 16.70 21.75
CA ALA A 27 -0.20 16.75 20.42
C ALA A 27 -1.61 17.38 20.37
N GLY A 28 -2.13 17.84 21.55
CA GLY A 28 -3.41 18.56 21.64
C GLY A 28 -4.61 17.70 22.02
N LEU A 29 -4.41 16.43 22.38
CA LEU A 29 -5.51 15.61 22.90
C LEU A 29 -5.78 15.93 24.38
N PRO A 30 -7.03 15.77 24.88
CA PRO A 30 -7.35 15.89 26.30
C PRO A 30 -6.51 14.97 27.19
N GLU A 31 -6.38 15.31 28.46
CA GLU A 31 -5.69 14.43 29.42
C GLU A 31 -6.60 13.31 29.91
N GLU A 32 -6.55 12.16 29.21
CA GLU A 32 -7.42 11.01 29.39
C GLU A 32 -6.63 9.68 29.42
N GLU A 33 -7.29 8.57 29.78
CA GLU A 33 -6.70 7.24 29.72
C GLU A 33 -6.95 6.59 28.33
N TYR A 34 -6.02 6.84 27.41
CA TYR A 34 -6.09 6.30 26.04
C TYR A 34 -5.69 4.84 25.95
N VAL A 35 -4.82 4.38 26.85
CA VAL A 35 -4.35 3.00 26.89
C VAL A 35 -4.65 2.41 28.25
N VAL A 36 -5.35 1.29 28.26
CA VAL A 36 -5.69 0.52 29.45
C VAL A 36 -4.89 -0.78 29.49
N LEU A 37 -4.45 -1.17 30.68
CA LEU A 37 -3.76 -2.43 30.92
C LEU A 37 -4.68 -3.36 31.70
N GLU A 38 -5.25 -4.35 31.02
CA GLU A 38 -6.14 -5.34 31.61
C GLU A 38 -5.57 -6.74 31.46
N SER A 39 -5.39 -7.45 32.56
CA SER A 39 -4.88 -8.85 32.58
C SER A 39 -3.56 -9.01 31.80
N GLY A 40 -2.67 -8.02 31.87
CA GLY A 40 -1.38 -8.04 31.17
C GLY A 40 -1.44 -7.69 29.68
N ILE A 41 -2.60 -7.33 29.16
CA ILE A 41 -2.79 -6.92 27.76
C ILE A 41 -3.00 -5.42 27.71
N CYS A 42 -2.17 -4.72 26.92
CA CYS A 42 -2.36 -3.33 26.58
C CYS A 42 -3.41 -3.20 25.47
N ARG A 43 -4.40 -2.36 25.69
CA ARG A 43 -5.43 -2.04 24.69
C ARG A 43 -5.63 -0.55 24.60
N TRP A 44 -6.03 -0.08 23.42
CA TRP A 44 -6.59 1.25 23.30
C TRP A 44 -7.94 1.29 24.02
N SER A 45 -8.23 2.38 24.75
CA SER A 45 -9.48 2.53 25.48
C SER A 45 -10.67 2.59 24.52
N SER A 46 -11.70 1.79 24.79
CA SER A 46 -12.95 1.83 24.00
C SER A 46 -13.74 3.14 24.11
N SER A 47 -13.39 3.98 25.10
CA SER A 47 -13.98 5.32 25.27
C SER A 47 -13.56 6.29 24.17
N PHE A 48 -12.49 5.99 23.43
CA PHE A 48 -11.95 6.83 22.38
C PHE A 48 -11.93 6.06 21.06
N PRO A 49 -12.85 6.38 20.13
CA PRO A 49 -12.83 5.75 18.82
C PRO A 49 -11.52 6.10 18.09
N VAL A 50 -10.84 5.09 17.60
CA VAL A 50 -9.63 5.24 16.79
C VAL A 50 -9.92 4.69 15.41
N GLU A 51 -9.64 5.50 14.43
CA GLU A 51 -9.69 5.11 13.04
C GLU A 51 -8.26 5.15 12.48
N THR A 52 -7.83 4.06 11.87
CA THR A 52 -6.54 4.00 11.17
C THR A 52 -6.77 3.72 9.68
N ASP A 53 -5.87 4.23 8.85
CA ASP A 53 -5.89 3.99 7.39
C ASP A 53 -5.86 2.50 7.06
N ALA A 54 -5.05 1.71 7.76
CA ALA A 54 -4.94 0.26 7.57
C ALA A 54 -6.24 -0.48 7.93
N VAL A 55 -6.97 -0.07 8.96
CA VAL A 55 -8.27 -0.65 9.32
C VAL A 55 -9.30 -0.24 8.27
N ARG A 56 -9.44 1.04 7.96
CA ARG A 56 -10.35 1.51 6.92
C ARG A 56 -10.08 0.88 5.55
N PHE A 57 -8.82 0.71 5.20
CA PHE A 57 -8.44 0.01 3.97
C PHE A 57 -9.04 -1.40 3.95
N THR A 58 -8.83 -2.19 5.01
CA THR A 58 -9.34 -3.56 5.08
C THR A 58 -10.87 -3.62 5.11
N GLU A 59 -11.53 -2.69 5.77
CA GLU A 59 -12.99 -2.54 5.75
C GLU A 59 -13.51 -2.24 4.34
N CYS A 60 -12.89 -1.29 3.63
CA CYS A 60 -13.24 -0.99 2.24
C CYS A 60 -13.10 -2.21 1.32
N ILE A 61 -12.03 -3.00 1.49
CA ILE A 61 -11.84 -4.25 0.73
C ILE A 61 -12.95 -5.26 1.07
N SER A 62 -13.33 -5.39 2.35
CA SER A 62 -14.43 -6.27 2.76
C SER A 62 -15.78 -5.82 2.16
N MET A 63 -16.09 -4.52 2.29
CA MET A 63 -17.31 -3.94 1.72
C MET A 63 -17.36 -4.07 0.18
N ALA A 64 -16.21 -3.95 -0.48
CA ALA A 64 -16.14 -4.19 -1.92
C ALA A 64 -16.51 -5.63 -2.30
N LYS A 65 -16.10 -6.63 -1.51
CA LYS A 65 -16.44 -8.04 -1.75
C LYS A 65 -17.95 -8.32 -1.60
N GLU A 66 -18.59 -7.62 -0.67
CA GLU A 66 -20.03 -7.75 -0.39
C GLU A 66 -20.90 -6.91 -1.31
N SER A 67 -20.31 -6.00 -2.08
CA SER A 67 -21.00 -5.06 -2.97
C SER A 67 -20.87 -5.46 -4.43
N ALA A 68 -21.74 -4.92 -5.28
CA ALA A 68 -21.70 -5.07 -6.73
C ALA A 68 -21.74 -3.72 -7.46
N GLY A 69 -21.38 -3.71 -8.74
CA GLY A 69 -21.50 -2.54 -9.61
C GLY A 69 -20.77 -1.30 -9.06
N ALA A 70 -21.42 -0.14 -9.13
CA ALA A 70 -20.82 1.14 -8.74
C ALA A 70 -20.42 1.20 -7.26
N GLY A 71 -21.14 0.52 -6.37
CA GLY A 71 -20.80 0.44 -4.95
C GLY A 71 -19.46 -0.24 -4.71
N ARG A 72 -19.23 -1.39 -5.35
CA ARG A 72 -17.97 -2.12 -5.31
C ARG A 72 -16.80 -1.24 -5.76
N ILE A 73 -16.95 -0.57 -6.89
CA ILE A 73 -15.92 0.31 -7.44
C ILE A 73 -15.66 1.51 -6.51
N GLY A 74 -16.68 2.08 -5.89
CA GLY A 74 -16.53 3.15 -4.90
C GLY A 74 -15.67 2.74 -3.71
N PHE A 75 -15.86 1.52 -3.19
CA PHE A 75 -15.04 0.97 -2.11
C PHE A 75 -13.60 0.68 -2.57
N LEU A 76 -13.39 0.12 -3.76
CA LEU A 76 -12.05 -0.11 -4.32
C LEU A 76 -11.28 1.20 -4.55
N ARG A 77 -11.93 2.25 -5.07
CA ARG A 77 -11.33 3.59 -5.21
C ARG A 77 -10.93 4.18 -3.84
N THR A 78 -11.75 3.94 -2.81
CA THR A 78 -11.44 4.41 -1.46
C THR A 78 -10.27 3.63 -0.85
N ALA A 79 -10.28 2.31 -0.98
CA ALA A 79 -9.18 1.46 -0.54
C ALA A 79 -7.86 1.84 -1.22
N GLU A 80 -7.88 2.04 -2.54
CA GLU A 80 -6.69 2.46 -3.31
C GLU A 80 -6.12 3.79 -2.78
N ARG A 81 -6.96 4.77 -2.47
CA ARG A 81 -6.51 6.07 -1.92
C ARG A 81 -5.90 5.93 -0.52
N LEU A 82 -6.48 5.09 0.34
CA LEU A 82 -6.00 4.87 1.71
C LEU A 82 -4.66 4.14 1.75
N TYR A 83 -4.38 3.30 0.75
CA TYR A 83 -3.13 2.55 0.72
C TYR A 83 -1.99 3.44 0.19
N THR A 84 -1.06 3.78 1.07
CA THR A 84 0.07 4.68 0.77
C THR A 84 1.43 3.99 0.82
N GLY A 85 1.47 2.72 1.20
CA GLY A 85 2.70 1.93 1.32
C GLY A 85 2.66 0.94 2.47
N GLU A 86 3.83 0.56 2.94
CA GLU A 86 3.97 -0.41 4.02
C GLU A 86 3.55 0.16 5.37
N LEU A 87 2.88 -0.67 6.17
CA LEU A 87 2.55 -0.38 7.55
C LEU A 87 3.83 -0.36 8.40
N LEU A 88 4.02 0.69 9.19
CA LEU A 88 5.11 0.85 10.17
C LEU A 88 6.50 0.49 9.58
N PRO A 89 6.99 1.21 8.55
CA PRO A 89 8.24 0.87 7.87
C PRO A 89 9.44 0.86 8.81
N GLU A 90 9.41 1.63 9.91
CA GLU A 90 10.45 1.64 10.95
C GLU A 90 10.51 0.32 11.77
N PHE A 91 9.47 -0.51 11.69
CA PHE A 91 9.36 -1.81 12.36
C PHE A 91 9.34 -2.98 11.37
N SER A 92 9.91 -2.78 10.19
CA SER A 92 9.90 -3.76 9.08
C SER A 92 10.60 -5.08 9.39
N THR A 93 11.35 -5.19 10.49
CA THR A 93 11.98 -6.43 10.97
C THR A 93 11.11 -7.24 11.95
N GLU A 94 10.02 -6.66 12.44
CA GLU A 94 9.11 -7.34 13.35
C GLU A 94 8.21 -8.31 12.59
N LEU A 95 8.17 -9.58 13.00
CA LEU A 95 7.48 -10.65 12.28
C LEU A 95 5.99 -10.32 12.02
N TRP A 96 5.28 -9.79 13.01
CA TRP A 96 3.88 -9.41 12.87
C TRP A 96 3.66 -8.27 11.87
N VAL A 97 4.64 -7.34 11.75
CA VAL A 97 4.60 -6.26 10.75
C VAL A 97 4.80 -6.82 9.36
N ILE A 98 5.77 -7.73 9.20
CA ILE A 98 6.04 -8.41 7.93
C ILE A 98 4.78 -9.16 7.45
N GLU A 99 4.19 -9.98 8.32
CA GLU A 99 2.98 -10.76 7.99
C GLU A 99 1.82 -9.83 7.61
N ARG A 100 1.63 -8.75 8.37
CA ARG A 100 0.56 -7.78 8.09
C ARG A 100 0.78 -7.05 6.77
N ASN A 101 2.02 -6.63 6.47
CA ASN A 101 2.36 -5.99 5.21
C ASN A 101 2.14 -6.91 4.01
N LEU A 102 2.49 -8.18 4.11
CA LEU A 102 2.20 -9.16 3.05
C LEU A 102 0.69 -9.28 2.77
N GLN A 103 -0.13 -9.33 3.82
CA GLN A 103 -1.58 -9.37 3.67
C GLN A 103 -2.13 -8.09 3.02
N LEU A 104 -1.73 -6.91 3.53
CA LEU A 104 -2.18 -5.62 3.01
C LEU A 104 -1.74 -5.41 1.56
N LYS A 105 -0.48 -5.76 1.24
CA LYS A 105 0.03 -5.74 -0.15
C LYS A 105 -0.80 -6.62 -1.08
N GLY A 106 -1.09 -7.86 -0.69
CA GLY A 106 -1.91 -8.76 -1.50
C GLY A 106 -3.32 -8.21 -1.76
N MET A 107 -3.97 -7.64 -0.74
CA MET A 107 -5.27 -6.97 -0.89
C MET A 107 -5.19 -5.76 -1.82
N TYR A 108 -4.15 -4.93 -1.69
CA TYR A 108 -3.93 -3.79 -2.56
C TYR A 108 -3.71 -4.20 -4.02
N GLN A 109 -2.86 -5.19 -4.28
CA GLN A 109 -2.61 -5.69 -5.63
C GLN A 109 -3.90 -6.18 -6.29
N GLN A 110 -4.72 -6.94 -5.55
CA GLN A 110 -6.01 -7.41 -6.07
C GLN A 110 -6.96 -6.24 -6.38
N ALA A 111 -7.03 -5.24 -5.50
CA ALA A 111 -7.85 -4.05 -5.72
C ALA A 111 -7.39 -3.25 -6.95
N VAL A 112 -6.07 -3.11 -7.15
CA VAL A 112 -5.48 -2.44 -8.32
C VAL A 112 -5.85 -3.16 -9.62
N VAL A 113 -5.75 -4.50 -9.65
CA VAL A 113 -6.11 -5.28 -10.84
C VAL A 113 -7.59 -5.08 -11.17
N GLU A 114 -8.47 -5.25 -10.20
CA GLU A 114 -9.91 -5.16 -10.42
C GLU A 114 -10.35 -3.73 -10.82
N LEU A 115 -9.80 -2.72 -10.14
CA LEU A 115 -10.09 -1.33 -10.48
C LEU A 115 -9.55 -0.96 -11.85
N GLY A 116 -8.35 -1.45 -12.21
CA GLY A 116 -7.75 -1.23 -13.52
C GLY A 116 -8.58 -1.84 -14.66
N GLU A 117 -9.08 -3.06 -14.48
CA GLU A 117 -9.97 -3.71 -15.45
C GLU A 117 -11.26 -2.90 -15.64
N TYR A 118 -11.87 -2.43 -14.56
CA TYR A 118 -13.06 -1.57 -14.63
C TYR A 118 -12.78 -0.27 -15.37
N LEU A 119 -11.69 0.44 -15.04
CA LEU A 119 -11.33 1.72 -15.67
C LEU A 119 -11.07 1.55 -17.16
N ARG A 120 -10.41 0.46 -17.55
CA ARG A 120 -10.19 0.11 -18.96
C ARG A 120 -11.49 -0.12 -19.71
N GLN A 121 -12.41 -0.88 -19.15
CA GLN A 121 -13.73 -1.14 -19.75
C GLN A 121 -14.58 0.14 -19.85
N ALA A 122 -14.44 1.05 -18.89
CA ALA A 122 -15.11 2.35 -18.90
C ALA A 122 -14.45 3.37 -19.85
N GLY A 123 -13.26 3.07 -20.41
CA GLY A 123 -12.49 4.01 -21.24
C GLY A 123 -11.78 5.11 -20.44
N GLU A 124 -11.70 4.95 -19.12
CA GLU A 124 -11.10 5.92 -18.20
C GLU A 124 -9.57 5.76 -18.14
N TYR A 125 -8.90 5.76 -19.30
CA TYR A 125 -7.47 5.43 -19.44
C TYR A 125 -6.54 6.34 -18.65
N GLN A 126 -6.89 7.60 -18.43
CA GLN A 126 -6.08 8.54 -17.64
C GLN A 126 -6.10 8.17 -16.14
N GLU A 127 -7.23 7.70 -15.61
CA GLU A 127 -7.31 7.21 -14.24
C GLU A 127 -6.61 5.87 -14.08
N GLU A 128 -6.78 4.97 -15.07
CA GLU A 128 -6.07 3.70 -15.13
C GLU A 128 -4.55 3.91 -15.12
N LEU A 129 -4.05 4.87 -15.90
CA LEU A 129 -2.63 5.24 -15.93
C LEU A 129 -2.14 5.72 -14.55
N ARG A 130 -2.91 6.60 -13.89
CA ARG A 130 -2.57 7.07 -12.53
C ARG A 130 -2.52 5.93 -11.52
N LEU A 131 -3.45 4.99 -11.61
CA LEU A 131 -3.51 3.80 -10.76
C LEU A 131 -2.24 2.96 -10.90
N TYR A 132 -1.84 2.60 -12.13
CA TYR A 132 -0.66 1.77 -12.36
C TYR A 132 0.65 2.50 -12.05
N ARG A 133 0.74 3.82 -12.27
CA ARG A 133 1.88 4.63 -11.85
C ARG A 133 2.08 4.62 -10.34
N LYS A 134 1.00 4.76 -9.56
CA LYS A 134 1.08 4.66 -8.10
C LYS A 134 1.52 3.27 -7.67
N ALA A 135 0.93 2.22 -8.23
CA ALA A 135 1.28 0.84 -7.93
C ALA A 135 2.75 0.53 -8.29
N GLY A 136 3.23 0.99 -9.45
CA GLY A 136 4.61 0.84 -9.88
C GLY A 136 5.61 1.61 -9.04
N LYS A 137 5.21 2.78 -8.51
CA LYS A 137 6.04 3.55 -7.57
C LYS A 137 6.18 2.85 -6.22
N LEU A 138 5.09 2.26 -5.70
CA LEU A 138 5.10 1.52 -4.43
C LEU A 138 5.83 0.18 -4.55
N TYR A 139 5.69 -0.49 -5.68
CA TYR A 139 6.20 -1.84 -5.92
C TYR A 139 6.84 -1.95 -7.31
N PRO A 140 8.03 -1.39 -7.50
CA PRO A 140 8.66 -1.25 -8.82
C PRO A 140 9.03 -2.59 -9.49
N PHE A 141 9.12 -3.68 -8.70
CA PHE A 141 9.43 -5.02 -9.21
C PHE A 141 8.20 -5.92 -9.42
N ASP A 142 6.98 -5.42 -9.16
CA ASP A 142 5.72 -6.17 -9.32
C ASP A 142 5.14 -6.08 -10.74
N LYS A 143 5.90 -5.59 -11.72
CA LYS A 143 5.57 -5.52 -13.16
C LYS A 143 4.38 -4.60 -13.54
N TRP A 144 4.00 -3.65 -12.70
CA TRP A 144 2.94 -2.68 -12.99
C TRP A 144 3.23 -1.80 -14.20
N GLN A 145 4.51 -1.66 -14.56
CA GLN A 145 4.97 -0.92 -15.73
C GLN A 145 4.47 -1.51 -17.06
N ILE A 146 4.12 -2.80 -17.08
CA ILE A 146 3.51 -3.44 -18.26
C ILE A 146 2.14 -2.81 -18.52
N GLN A 147 1.30 -2.69 -17.49
CA GLN A 147 -0.01 -2.08 -17.57
C GLN A 147 0.08 -0.57 -17.85
N GLU A 148 1.06 0.11 -17.25
CA GLU A 148 1.35 1.52 -17.52
C GLU A 148 1.67 1.74 -19.02
N ILE A 149 2.54 0.93 -19.59
CA ILE A 149 2.85 0.97 -21.04
C ILE A 149 1.59 0.70 -21.87
N ASP A 150 0.81 -0.31 -21.53
CA ASP A 150 -0.42 -0.63 -22.27
C ASP A 150 -1.42 0.53 -22.22
N CYS A 151 -1.55 1.27 -21.11
CA CYS A 151 -2.37 2.49 -21.02
C CYS A 151 -1.83 3.61 -21.91
N LEU A 152 -0.52 3.87 -21.86
CA LEU A 152 0.14 4.89 -22.67
C LEU A 152 -0.02 4.61 -24.17
N MET A 153 0.05 3.34 -24.58
CA MET A 153 -0.22 2.92 -25.95
C MET A 153 -1.66 3.22 -26.38
N LEU A 154 -2.66 3.01 -25.50
CA LEU A 154 -4.05 3.37 -25.77
C LEU A 154 -4.25 4.87 -25.90
N LEU A 155 -3.51 5.65 -25.10
CA LEU A 155 -3.50 7.12 -25.13
C LEU A 155 -2.67 7.69 -26.29
N LYS A 156 -1.95 6.84 -27.05
CA LYS A 156 -1.02 7.21 -28.12
C LYS A 156 0.20 8.02 -27.65
N GLU A 157 0.54 7.90 -26.37
CA GLU A 157 1.69 8.54 -25.73
C GLU A 157 2.94 7.65 -25.90
N TYR A 158 3.32 7.38 -27.14
CA TYR A 158 4.35 6.38 -27.50
C TYR A 158 5.72 6.72 -26.94
N LYS A 159 6.10 8.00 -26.93
CA LYS A 159 7.38 8.46 -26.38
C LYS A 159 7.46 8.14 -24.88
N GLU A 160 6.39 8.44 -24.14
CA GLU A 160 6.35 8.17 -22.70
C GLU A 160 6.36 6.66 -22.42
N ALA A 161 5.63 5.86 -23.22
CA ALA A 161 5.67 4.40 -23.15
C ALA A 161 7.10 3.85 -23.33
N TYR A 162 7.86 4.41 -24.28
CA TYR A 162 9.26 4.06 -24.49
C TYR A 162 10.14 4.45 -23.29
N ASP A 163 9.93 5.64 -22.71
CA ASP A 163 10.67 6.10 -21.52
C ASP A 163 10.39 5.20 -20.31
N VAL A 164 9.14 4.78 -20.08
CA VAL A 164 8.78 3.81 -19.03
C VAL A 164 9.50 2.49 -19.26
N TYR A 165 9.49 1.95 -20.48
CA TYR A 165 10.24 0.73 -20.81
C TYR A 165 11.72 0.88 -20.48
N ARG A 166 12.37 1.93 -20.98
CA ARG A 166 13.80 2.17 -20.81
C ARG A 166 14.20 2.27 -19.35
N ASN A 167 13.42 3.04 -18.56
CA ASN A 167 13.68 3.23 -17.13
C ASN A 167 13.50 1.94 -16.35
N THR A 168 12.47 1.15 -16.68
CA THR A 168 12.24 -0.16 -16.07
C THR A 168 13.35 -1.15 -16.43
N ALA A 169 13.76 -1.20 -17.69
CA ALA A 169 14.85 -2.07 -18.13
C ALA A 169 16.16 -1.74 -17.38
N LYS A 170 16.46 -0.44 -17.25
CA LYS A 170 17.62 0.02 -16.48
C LYS A 170 17.55 -0.41 -15.03
N LEU A 171 16.40 -0.19 -14.36
CA LEU A 171 16.19 -0.58 -12.97
C LEU A 171 16.41 -2.09 -12.75
N TYR A 172 15.84 -2.94 -13.63
CA TYR A 172 15.99 -4.39 -13.52
C TYR A 172 17.45 -4.83 -13.71
N CYS A 173 18.17 -4.23 -14.67
CA CYS A 173 19.58 -4.53 -14.87
C CYS A 173 20.46 -4.08 -13.69
N GLU A 174 20.22 -2.89 -13.14
CA GLU A 174 21.03 -2.31 -12.06
C GLU A 174 20.77 -2.98 -10.71
N GLU A 175 19.49 -3.23 -10.35
CA GLU A 175 19.11 -3.73 -9.03
C GLU A 175 19.06 -5.26 -8.95
N LEU A 176 18.64 -5.93 -10.03
CA LEU A 176 18.45 -7.38 -10.05
C LEU A 176 19.49 -8.12 -10.90
N GLY A 177 20.28 -7.41 -11.70
CA GLY A 177 21.25 -8.02 -12.61
C GLY A 177 20.61 -8.83 -13.75
N VAL A 178 19.32 -8.62 -14.04
CA VAL A 178 18.57 -9.37 -15.07
C VAL A 178 17.99 -8.44 -16.14
N PRO A 179 17.92 -8.90 -17.40
CA PRO A 179 17.25 -8.13 -18.46
C PRO A 179 15.74 -8.13 -18.27
N PRO A 180 15.01 -7.19 -18.93
CA PRO A 180 13.57 -7.18 -18.95
C PRO A 180 12.98 -8.52 -19.43
N GLY A 181 11.91 -8.96 -18.80
CA GLY A 181 11.23 -10.20 -19.18
C GLY A 181 10.55 -10.13 -20.56
N PRO A 182 10.14 -11.29 -21.12
CA PRO A 182 9.59 -11.38 -22.48
C PRO A 182 8.34 -10.52 -22.70
N GLU A 183 7.53 -10.31 -21.66
CA GLU A 183 6.36 -9.44 -21.72
C GLU A 183 6.75 -7.98 -21.98
N MET A 184 7.77 -7.47 -21.28
CA MET A 184 8.29 -6.12 -21.49
C MET A 184 8.93 -5.96 -22.88
N VAL A 185 9.69 -6.95 -23.36
CA VAL A 185 10.27 -6.95 -24.70
C VAL A 185 9.17 -6.94 -25.78
N SER A 186 8.07 -7.65 -25.54
CA SER A 186 6.90 -7.60 -26.44
C SER A 186 6.29 -6.19 -26.53
N ARG A 187 6.22 -5.46 -25.41
CA ARG A 187 5.74 -4.06 -25.40
C ARG A 187 6.69 -3.12 -26.14
N LEU A 188 8.01 -3.30 -25.97
CA LEU A 188 8.98 -2.54 -26.76
C LEU A 188 8.73 -2.66 -28.25
N ARG A 189 8.60 -3.87 -28.78
CA ARG A 189 8.33 -4.10 -30.22
C ARG A 189 7.05 -3.42 -30.69
N ARG A 190 6.00 -3.42 -29.86
CA ARG A 190 4.75 -2.70 -30.17
C ARG A 190 4.96 -1.18 -30.19
N ILE A 191 5.74 -0.62 -29.27
CA ILE A 191 6.06 0.82 -29.24
C ILE A 191 6.84 1.19 -30.51
N GLU A 192 7.90 0.44 -30.83
CA GLU A 192 8.75 0.69 -32.00
C GLU A 192 7.97 0.64 -33.33
N SER A 193 6.90 -0.13 -33.39
CA SER A 193 6.04 -0.20 -34.58
C SER A 193 5.12 1.02 -34.76
N GLN A 194 5.06 1.94 -33.77
CA GLN A 194 4.20 3.12 -33.77
C GLN A 194 4.99 4.44 -33.87
N ILE A 195 6.31 4.38 -33.71
CA ILE A 195 7.24 5.52 -33.86
C ILE A 195 7.90 5.46 -35.22
#